data_c5683f71cacab33e11985b5be2398d59
#
_entry.id   c5683f71cacab33e11985b5be2398d59
#
_cell.length_a   1.000
_cell.length_b   1.000
_cell.length_c   1.000
_cell.angle_alpha   90.00
_cell.angle_beta   90.00
_cell.angle_gamma   90.00
#
_symmetry.space_group_name_H-M   'P 1'
#
loop_
_entity.id
_entity.type
_entity.pdbx_description
1 polymer ?
#
loop_
_entity_poly.entity_id
_entity_poly.type
_entity_poly.pdbx_seq_one_letter_code
_entity_poly.pdbx_strand_id
1 'polypeptide(L)'
;RDVALTVLLDIETNQTFSNIALGNALRKNQFTDKVERAFLSRLVEGVTETKLRLDYVIDQYSKTKIKKCKPVIACLLRMGCYQILFMDSVPDSAACNECVKLAKKHGFAGLSGFVNGVLRTITREKTKLAYPDQKREPERYLSVMTSTPLWLVQKLILENGTESAETIFQAAFADRKTSIRLNKHRIEENGETMDSYKNRLKEAGITVEPGAYYEGAWLLSGYDFIHKIPGYKQGYFTVQDESSMCAVAAAGIQPEDFVMDICAA
;
A
#
# COMPACT_ATOMS: atom_id res chain seq x y z
N ARG A 1 -13.68 9.45 4.77
CA ARG A 1 -13.79 8.34 5.74
C ARG A 1 -14.96 7.41 5.42
N ASP A 2 -16.14 7.91 5.06
CA ASP A 2 -17.29 7.07 4.72
C ASP A 2 -17.00 6.21 3.46
N VAL A 3 -16.44 6.82 2.42
CA VAL A 3 -15.98 6.09 1.23
C VAL A 3 -14.92 5.06 1.58
N ALA A 4 -13.96 5.39 2.47
CA ALA A 4 -12.94 4.45 2.94
C ALA A 4 -13.58 3.24 3.64
N LEU A 5 -14.58 3.46 4.50
CA LEU A 5 -15.33 2.38 5.13
C LEU A 5 -16.00 1.48 4.11
N THR A 6 -16.64 2.05 3.09
CA THR A 6 -17.28 1.26 2.01
C THR A 6 -16.28 0.40 1.26
N VAL A 7 -15.11 0.96 0.93
CA VAL A 7 -14.03 0.21 0.25
C VAL A 7 -13.50 -0.92 1.14
N LEU A 8 -13.22 -0.63 2.41
CA LEU A 8 -12.71 -1.65 3.35
C LEU A 8 -13.75 -2.76 3.61
N LEU A 9 -15.04 -2.43 3.62
CA LEU A 9 -16.11 -3.42 3.70
C LEU A 9 -16.16 -4.31 2.45
N ASP A 10 -16.01 -3.74 1.26
CA ASP A 10 -15.95 -4.52 0.02
C ASP A 10 -14.76 -5.48 0.02
N ILE A 11 -13.59 -5.03 0.46
CA ILE A 11 -12.41 -5.88 0.64
C ILE A 11 -12.67 -7.00 1.65
N GLU A 12 -13.29 -6.68 2.81
CA GLU A 12 -13.47 -7.63 3.91
C GLU A 12 -14.59 -8.65 3.63
N THR A 13 -15.68 -8.24 2.98
CA THR A 13 -16.87 -9.09 2.79
C THR A 13 -16.91 -9.79 1.45
N ASN A 14 -16.49 -9.09 0.38
CA ASN A 14 -16.50 -9.61 -0.98
C ASN A 14 -15.13 -10.11 -1.45
N GLN A 15 -14.09 -9.95 -0.63
CA GLN A 15 -12.70 -10.31 -0.94
C GLN A 15 -12.19 -9.63 -2.23
N THR A 16 -12.73 -8.45 -2.54
CA THR A 16 -12.26 -7.63 -3.67
C THR A 16 -10.82 -7.21 -3.44
N PHE A 17 -9.99 -7.28 -4.46
CA PHE A 17 -8.61 -6.80 -4.39
C PHE A 17 -8.58 -5.30 -4.03
N SER A 18 -7.72 -4.91 -3.10
CA SER A 18 -7.66 -3.55 -2.55
C SER A 18 -7.43 -2.48 -3.60
N ASN A 19 -6.53 -2.73 -4.57
CA ASN A 19 -6.26 -1.83 -5.69
C ASN A 19 -7.48 -1.62 -6.60
N ILE A 20 -8.27 -2.67 -6.84
CA ILE A 20 -9.49 -2.62 -7.65
C ILE A 20 -10.59 -1.86 -6.90
N ALA A 21 -10.83 -2.20 -5.63
CA ALA A 21 -11.84 -1.55 -4.80
C ALA A 21 -11.56 -0.05 -4.64
N LEU A 22 -10.31 0.31 -4.32
CA LEU A 22 -9.88 1.70 -4.17
C LEU A 22 -9.95 2.46 -5.50
N GLY A 23 -9.44 1.88 -6.59
CA GLY A 23 -9.48 2.48 -7.92
C GLY A 23 -10.90 2.76 -8.40
N ASN A 24 -11.85 1.84 -8.14
CA ASN A 24 -13.27 2.01 -8.43
C ASN A 24 -13.88 3.16 -7.60
N ALA A 25 -13.54 3.24 -6.31
CA ALA A 25 -14.02 4.29 -5.43
C ALA A 25 -13.52 5.68 -5.85
N LEU A 26 -12.23 5.80 -6.19
CA LEU A 26 -11.64 7.05 -6.68
C LEU A 26 -12.30 7.53 -7.97
N ARG A 27 -12.52 6.62 -8.94
CA ARG A 27 -13.20 6.93 -10.21
C ARG A 27 -14.66 7.32 -10.00
N LYS A 28 -15.40 6.56 -9.18
CA LYS A 28 -16.84 6.74 -8.95
C LYS A 28 -17.16 8.04 -8.21
N ASN A 29 -16.29 8.46 -7.30
CA ASN A 29 -16.52 9.66 -6.49
C ASN A 29 -15.91 10.94 -7.10
N GLN A 30 -15.24 10.87 -8.27
CA GLN A 30 -14.68 12.01 -9.01
C GLN A 30 -13.95 13.01 -8.10
N PHE A 31 -13.12 12.52 -7.18
CA PHE A 31 -12.34 13.39 -6.29
C PHE A 31 -11.43 14.30 -7.11
N THR A 32 -11.68 15.58 -7.07
CA THR A 32 -10.85 16.61 -7.72
C THR A 32 -9.69 17.05 -6.83
N ASP A 33 -9.90 17.05 -5.52
CA ASP A 33 -8.90 17.44 -4.54
C ASP A 33 -7.84 16.34 -4.35
N LYS A 34 -6.59 16.70 -4.58
CA LYS A 34 -5.43 15.81 -4.41
C LYS A 34 -5.27 15.36 -2.96
N VAL A 35 -5.56 16.25 -1.99
CA VAL A 35 -5.41 15.96 -0.55
C VAL A 35 -6.42 14.92 -0.10
N GLU A 36 -7.68 15.04 -0.53
CA GLU A 36 -8.72 14.06 -0.20
C GLU A 36 -8.45 12.69 -0.83
N ARG A 37 -7.97 12.66 -2.08
CA ARG A 37 -7.57 11.40 -2.73
C ARG A 37 -6.42 10.74 -1.99
N ALA A 38 -5.38 11.51 -1.66
CA ALA A 38 -4.23 11.01 -0.89
C ALA A 38 -4.66 10.48 0.48
N PHE A 39 -5.55 11.20 1.17
CA PHE A 39 -6.11 10.75 2.45
C PHE A 39 -6.88 9.43 2.32
N LEU A 40 -7.74 9.31 1.30
CA LEU A 40 -8.50 8.09 1.05
C LEU A 40 -7.57 6.91 0.76
N SER A 41 -6.62 7.08 -0.16
CA SER A 41 -5.65 6.04 -0.52
C SER A 41 -4.83 5.63 0.69
N ARG A 42 -4.24 6.59 1.40
CA ARG A 42 -3.43 6.33 2.60
C ARG A 42 -4.21 5.56 3.67
N LEU A 43 -5.47 5.92 3.90
CA LEU A 43 -6.30 5.27 4.91
C LEU A 43 -6.67 3.84 4.51
N VAL A 44 -7.08 3.60 3.26
CA VAL A 44 -7.48 2.27 2.79
C VAL A 44 -6.27 1.34 2.69
N GLU A 45 -5.22 1.78 2.02
CA GLU A 45 -3.98 1.02 1.84
C GLU A 45 -3.35 0.70 3.20
N GLY A 46 -3.18 1.71 4.05
CA GLY A 46 -2.55 1.51 5.34
C GLY A 46 -3.34 0.60 6.28
N VAL A 47 -4.66 0.67 6.30
CA VAL A 47 -5.49 -0.29 7.07
C VAL A 47 -5.34 -1.71 6.52
N THR A 48 -5.25 -1.86 5.20
CA THR A 48 -5.11 -3.17 4.56
C THR A 48 -3.74 -3.77 4.83
N GLU A 49 -2.69 -2.99 4.64
CA GLU A 49 -1.29 -3.40 4.86
C GLU A 49 -0.99 -3.74 6.32
N THR A 50 -1.55 -2.97 7.26
CA THR A 50 -1.26 -3.15 8.69
C THR A 50 -2.34 -3.93 9.43
N LYS A 51 -3.24 -4.64 8.73
CA LYS A 51 -4.43 -5.30 9.29
C LYS A 51 -4.14 -6.17 10.50
N LEU A 52 -3.15 -7.07 10.43
CA LEU A 52 -2.82 -7.97 11.55
C LEU A 52 -2.28 -7.21 12.76
N ARG A 53 -1.47 -6.17 12.53
CA ARG A 53 -0.95 -5.32 13.59
C ARG A 53 -2.07 -4.52 14.27
N LEU A 54 -3.00 -3.97 13.49
CA LEU A 54 -4.18 -3.29 14.01
C LEU A 54 -5.06 -4.24 14.83
N ASP A 55 -5.34 -5.44 14.31
CA ASP A 55 -6.14 -6.44 14.99
C ASP A 55 -5.49 -6.85 16.32
N TYR A 56 -4.16 -7.02 16.34
CA TYR A 56 -3.40 -7.32 17.54
C TYR A 56 -3.54 -6.21 18.61
N VAL A 57 -3.39 -4.94 18.20
CA VAL A 57 -3.56 -3.80 19.12
C VAL A 57 -5.00 -3.68 19.63
N ILE A 58 -5.98 -3.76 18.74
CA ILE A 58 -7.40 -3.67 19.13
C ILE A 58 -7.76 -4.78 20.11
N ASP A 59 -7.28 -5.98 19.88
CA ASP A 59 -7.56 -7.14 20.72
C ASP A 59 -6.97 -7.07 22.14
N GLN A 60 -5.99 -6.18 22.38
CA GLN A 60 -5.46 -5.91 23.72
C GLN A 60 -6.44 -5.08 24.56
N TYR A 61 -7.17 -4.17 23.92
CA TYR A 61 -8.03 -3.19 24.60
C TYR A 61 -9.51 -3.43 24.40
N SER A 62 -9.87 -4.45 23.63
CA SER A 62 -11.25 -4.82 23.36
C SER A 62 -11.65 -6.08 24.12
N LYS A 63 -12.79 -6.04 24.82
CA LYS A 63 -13.38 -7.24 25.46
C LYS A 63 -13.83 -8.28 24.42
N THR A 64 -14.22 -7.83 23.25
CA THR A 64 -14.63 -8.70 22.14
C THR A 64 -13.53 -8.71 21.10
N LYS A 65 -12.99 -9.90 20.82
CA LYS A 65 -11.96 -10.05 19.77
C LYS A 65 -12.47 -9.58 18.43
N ILE A 66 -11.62 -8.88 17.65
CA ILE A 66 -12.02 -8.22 16.42
C ILE A 66 -12.63 -9.17 15.40
N LYS A 67 -12.13 -10.40 15.33
CA LYS A 67 -12.67 -11.48 14.45
C LYS A 67 -14.11 -11.88 14.77
N LYS A 68 -14.63 -11.53 15.96
CA LYS A 68 -16.02 -11.76 16.38
C LYS A 68 -16.91 -10.54 16.19
N CYS A 69 -16.34 -9.41 15.80
CA CYS A 69 -17.08 -8.18 15.52
C CYS A 69 -17.83 -8.28 14.19
N LYS A 70 -18.92 -7.54 14.05
CA LYS A 70 -19.56 -7.33 12.74
C LYS A 70 -18.56 -6.64 11.81
N PRO A 71 -18.53 -6.96 10.50
CA PRO A 71 -17.56 -6.40 9.54
C PRO A 71 -17.46 -4.87 9.60
N VAL A 72 -18.58 -4.15 9.65
CA VAL A 72 -18.62 -2.69 9.78
C VAL A 72 -17.86 -2.22 11.03
N ILE A 73 -18.10 -2.86 12.18
CA ILE A 73 -17.44 -2.49 13.45
C ILE A 73 -15.94 -2.80 13.40
N ALA A 74 -15.55 -3.94 12.85
CA ALA A 74 -14.14 -4.30 12.65
C ALA A 74 -13.42 -3.29 11.77
N CYS A 75 -14.00 -2.92 10.61
CA CYS A 75 -13.44 -1.90 9.73
C CYS A 75 -13.34 -0.53 10.43
N LEU A 76 -14.35 -0.11 11.19
CA LEU A 76 -14.31 1.16 11.94
C LEU A 76 -13.23 1.17 13.02
N LEU A 77 -13.06 0.08 13.75
CA LEU A 77 -12.01 -0.04 14.75
C LEU A 77 -10.62 -0.01 14.09
N ARG A 78 -10.40 -0.73 12.99
CA ARG A 78 -9.15 -0.69 12.22
C ARG A 78 -8.87 0.71 11.67
N MET A 79 -9.86 1.37 11.05
CA MET A 79 -9.74 2.74 10.55
C MET A 79 -9.38 3.74 11.64
N GLY A 80 -10.05 3.67 12.78
CA GLY A 80 -9.77 4.52 13.93
C GLY A 80 -8.38 4.27 14.51
N CYS A 81 -8.04 3.00 14.72
CA CYS A 81 -6.73 2.59 15.23
C CYS A 81 -5.58 3.02 14.28
N TYR A 82 -5.74 2.83 12.97
CA TYR A 82 -4.75 3.27 11.97
C TYR A 82 -4.53 4.79 12.02
N GLN A 83 -5.61 5.57 12.04
CA GLN A 83 -5.49 7.03 12.12
C GLN A 83 -4.79 7.48 13.41
N ILE A 84 -5.08 6.84 14.57
CA ILE A 84 -4.46 7.16 15.86
C ILE A 84 -2.96 6.81 15.89
N LEU A 85 -2.55 5.71 15.24
CA LEU A 85 -1.19 5.19 15.35
C LEU A 85 -0.27 5.62 14.22
N PHE A 86 -0.79 5.93 13.02
CA PHE A 86 0.01 6.10 11.80
C PHE A 86 -0.30 7.36 11.00
N MET A 87 -1.24 8.22 11.47
CA MET A 87 -1.60 9.44 10.76
C MET A 87 -1.47 10.67 11.68
N ASP A 88 -0.24 11.15 11.87
CA ASP A 88 0.07 12.28 12.78
C ASP A 88 -0.71 13.57 12.45
N SER A 89 -1.07 13.75 11.18
CA SER A 89 -1.89 14.90 10.75
C SER A 89 -3.36 14.81 11.15
N VAL A 90 -3.81 13.67 11.69
CA VAL A 90 -5.20 13.45 12.13
C VAL A 90 -5.26 13.51 13.66
N PRO A 91 -5.98 14.48 14.26
CA PRO A 91 -6.18 14.48 15.69
C PRO A 91 -6.89 13.21 16.17
N ASP A 92 -6.39 12.58 17.23
CA ASP A 92 -6.95 11.34 17.80
C ASP A 92 -8.45 11.47 18.12
N SER A 93 -8.87 12.64 18.63
CA SER A 93 -10.28 12.94 18.92
C SER A 93 -11.14 12.94 17.65
N ALA A 94 -10.61 13.44 16.53
CA ALA A 94 -11.30 13.43 15.24
C ALA A 94 -11.44 12.00 14.70
N ALA A 95 -10.39 11.17 14.80
CA ALA A 95 -10.44 9.77 14.42
C ALA A 95 -11.54 9.01 15.19
N CYS A 96 -11.58 9.17 16.53
CA CYS A 96 -12.60 8.55 17.38
C CYS A 96 -14.01 9.02 17.01
N ASN A 97 -14.22 10.34 16.96
CA ASN A 97 -15.55 10.92 16.74
C ASN A 97 -16.14 10.54 15.36
N GLU A 98 -15.32 10.54 14.32
CA GLU A 98 -15.78 10.16 12.98
C GLU A 98 -16.13 8.67 12.90
N CYS A 99 -15.38 7.77 13.52
CA CYS A 99 -15.73 6.35 13.58
C CYS A 99 -17.04 6.12 14.34
N VAL A 100 -17.30 6.87 15.42
CA VAL A 100 -18.58 6.84 16.15
C VAL A 100 -19.74 7.33 15.30
N LYS A 101 -19.56 8.44 14.57
CA LYS A 101 -20.59 8.95 13.64
C LYS A 101 -20.91 7.94 12.54
N LEU A 102 -19.88 7.31 11.96
CA LEU A 102 -20.05 6.30 10.94
C LEU A 102 -20.75 5.05 11.46
N ALA A 103 -20.44 4.60 12.70
CA ALA A 103 -21.16 3.50 13.32
C ALA A 103 -22.66 3.79 13.41
N LYS A 104 -23.06 4.99 13.83
CA LYS A 104 -24.47 5.41 13.88
C LYS A 104 -25.08 5.49 12.48
N LYS A 105 -24.39 6.09 11.52
CA LYS A 105 -24.84 6.26 10.12
C LYS A 105 -25.12 4.92 9.45
N HIS A 106 -24.29 3.91 9.72
CA HIS A 106 -24.41 2.57 9.13
C HIS A 106 -25.30 1.60 9.94
N GLY A 107 -26.16 2.11 10.84
CA GLY A 107 -27.15 1.31 11.56
C GLY A 107 -26.63 0.63 12.83
N PHE A 108 -25.41 0.94 13.28
CA PHE A 108 -24.79 0.35 14.47
C PHE A 108 -24.76 1.33 15.66
N ALA A 109 -25.79 2.17 15.83
CA ALA A 109 -25.85 3.14 16.91
C ALA A 109 -25.64 2.52 18.30
N GLY A 110 -26.20 1.33 18.55
CA GLY A 110 -26.02 0.60 19.83
C GLY A 110 -24.58 0.15 20.09
N LEU A 111 -23.72 0.04 19.08
CA LEU A 111 -22.30 -0.31 19.21
C LEU A 111 -21.36 0.90 19.15
N SER A 112 -21.91 2.12 18.97
CA SER A 112 -21.11 3.34 18.89
C SER A 112 -20.32 3.61 20.17
N GLY A 113 -20.90 3.29 21.34
CA GLY A 113 -20.22 3.37 22.64
C GLY A 113 -19.04 2.39 22.76
N PHE A 114 -19.19 1.19 22.22
CA PHE A 114 -18.09 0.19 22.15
C PHE A 114 -16.94 0.68 21.29
N VAL A 115 -17.23 1.16 20.07
CA VAL A 115 -16.21 1.74 19.17
C VAL A 115 -15.47 2.89 19.84
N ASN A 116 -16.22 3.83 20.47
CA ASN A 116 -15.63 4.95 21.18
C ASN A 116 -14.73 4.49 22.35
N GLY A 117 -15.20 3.55 23.15
CA GLY A 117 -14.46 3.03 24.31
C GLY A 117 -13.13 2.41 23.93
N VAL A 118 -13.13 1.54 22.92
CA VAL A 118 -11.90 0.89 22.43
C VAL A 118 -10.93 1.93 21.87
N LEU A 119 -11.36 2.80 20.95
CA LEU A 119 -10.48 3.78 20.30
C LEU A 119 -9.92 4.79 21.31
N ARG A 120 -10.73 5.31 22.26
CA ARG A 120 -10.21 6.19 23.30
C ARG A 120 -9.21 5.51 24.24
N THR A 121 -9.39 4.22 24.52
CA THR A 121 -8.40 3.47 25.29
C THR A 121 -7.10 3.33 24.51
N ILE A 122 -7.15 3.00 23.23
CA ILE A 122 -5.95 2.95 22.35
C ILE A 122 -5.24 4.32 22.33
N THR A 123 -5.99 5.43 22.18
CA THR A 123 -5.44 6.80 22.24
C THR A 123 -4.67 7.05 23.53
N ARG A 124 -5.24 6.68 24.67
CA ARG A 124 -4.61 6.91 25.97
C ARG A 124 -3.37 6.05 26.18
N GLU A 125 -3.39 4.83 25.68
CA GLU A 125 -2.34 3.84 25.91
C GLU A 125 -1.34 3.73 24.74
N LYS A 126 -1.45 4.57 23.69
CA LYS A 126 -0.65 4.44 22.46
C LYS A 126 0.86 4.45 22.65
N THR A 127 1.36 5.06 23.72
CA THR A 127 2.79 5.06 24.08
C THR A 127 3.23 3.83 24.87
N LYS A 128 2.28 2.99 25.31
CA LYS A 128 2.52 1.81 26.16
C LYS A 128 2.05 0.50 25.49
N LEU A 129 1.90 0.52 24.15
CA LEU A 129 1.47 -0.66 23.41
C LEU A 129 2.45 -1.81 23.62
N ALA A 130 1.94 -2.95 24.07
CA ALA A 130 2.73 -4.15 24.22
C ALA A 130 2.73 -4.94 22.90
N TYR A 131 3.91 -5.26 22.40
CA TYR A 131 4.11 -6.15 21.26
C TYR A 131 4.80 -7.44 21.74
N PRO A 132 4.76 -8.54 20.96
CA PRO A 132 5.53 -9.74 21.29
C PRO A 132 7.01 -9.41 21.46
N ASP A 133 7.69 -10.09 22.35
CA ASP A 133 9.12 -9.88 22.56
C ASP A 133 9.92 -10.41 21.36
N GLN A 134 10.70 -9.53 20.72
CA GLN A 134 11.48 -9.86 19.52
C GLN A 134 12.48 -11.01 19.75
N LYS A 135 13.06 -11.10 20.95
CA LYS A 135 14.06 -12.14 21.26
C LYS A 135 13.45 -13.47 21.66
N ARG A 136 12.30 -13.43 22.35
CA ARG A 136 11.62 -14.63 22.86
C ARG A 136 10.65 -15.24 21.85
N GLU A 137 9.96 -14.38 21.08
CA GLU A 137 8.94 -14.77 20.12
C GLU A 137 9.18 -14.10 18.75
N PRO A 138 10.35 -14.28 18.10
CA PRO A 138 10.71 -13.53 16.88
C PRO A 138 9.72 -13.73 15.75
N GLU A 139 9.21 -14.92 15.55
CA GLU A 139 8.20 -15.23 14.51
C GLU A 139 6.90 -14.44 14.73
N ARG A 140 6.42 -14.42 15.96
CA ARG A 140 5.19 -13.72 16.31
C ARG A 140 5.39 -12.20 16.28
N TYR A 141 6.55 -11.73 16.75
CA TYR A 141 6.93 -10.33 16.65
C TYR A 141 6.90 -9.86 15.19
N LEU A 142 7.62 -10.56 14.30
CA LEU A 142 7.66 -10.22 12.88
C LEU A 142 6.25 -10.29 12.24
N SER A 143 5.48 -11.34 12.53
CA SER A 143 4.12 -11.48 12.01
C SER A 143 3.24 -10.26 12.37
N VAL A 144 3.28 -9.81 13.61
CA VAL A 144 2.50 -8.64 14.06
C VAL A 144 3.05 -7.36 13.48
N MET A 145 4.38 -7.14 13.55
CA MET A 145 4.99 -5.87 13.14
C MET A 145 4.91 -5.63 11.64
N THR A 146 4.99 -6.68 10.84
CA THR A 146 4.92 -6.62 9.37
C THR A 146 3.55 -6.98 8.81
N SER A 147 2.55 -7.24 9.68
CA SER A 147 1.23 -7.73 9.25
C SER A 147 1.27 -8.93 8.31
N THR A 148 2.29 -9.76 8.43
CA THR A 148 2.47 -10.95 7.60
C THR A 148 1.91 -12.19 8.31
N PRO A 149 1.19 -13.08 7.61
CA PRO A 149 0.70 -14.32 8.19
C PRO A 149 1.82 -15.13 8.85
N LEU A 150 1.58 -15.66 10.05
CA LEU A 150 2.60 -16.36 10.86
C LEU A 150 3.28 -17.51 10.10
N TRP A 151 2.51 -18.28 9.33
CA TRP A 151 3.06 -19.40 8.54
C TRP A 151 4.11 -18.94 7.51
N LEU A 152 3.92 -17.74 6.90
CA LEU A 152 4.85 -17.20 5.92
C LEU A 152 6.11 -16.68 6.61
N VAL A 153 5.96 -16.05 7.78
CA VAL A 153 7.11 -15.64 8.60
C VAL A 153 7.94 -16.85 9.00
N GLN A 154 7.30 -17.90 9.50
CA GLN A 154 7.96 -19.17 9.87
C GLN A 154 8.71 -19.78 8.70
N LYS A 155 8.08 -19.84 7.53
CA LYS A 155 8.73 -20.34 6.32
C LYS A 155 9.97 -19.55 5.95
N LEU A 156 9.89 -18.21 5.92
CA LEU A 156 11.02 -17.36 5.56
C LEU A 156 12.16 -17.44 6.60
N ILE A 157 11.85 -17.52 7.89
CA ILE A 157 12.85 -17.73 8.93
C ILE A 157 13.56 -19.08 8.77
N LEU A 158 12.79 -20.13 8.48
CA LEU A 158 13.36 -21.49 8.27
C LEU A 158 14.31 -21.52 7.07
N GLU A 159 13.97 -20.85 5.99
CA GLU A 159 14.74 -20.84 4.74
C GLU A 159 15.95 -19.89 4.76
N ASN A 160 15.84 -18.75 5.44
CA ASN A 160 16.82 -17.65 5.34
C ASN A 160 17.44 -17.22 6.67
N GLY A 161 16.95 -17.75 7.78
CA GLY A 161 17.31 -17.26 9.13
C GLY A 161 16.52 -16.00 9.52
N THR A 162 16.53 -15.69 10.81
CA THR A 162 15.70 -14.59 11.38
C THR A 162 16.11 -13.22 10.86
N GLU A 163 17.40 -12.93 10.79
CA GLU A 163 17.94 -11.62 10.37
C GLU A 163 17.62 -11.32 8.89
N SER A 164 17.82 -12.31 8.02
CA SER A 164 17.49 -12.16 6.60
C SER A 164 15.98 -12.02 6.38
N ALA A 165 15.17 -12.79 7.10
CA ALA A 165 13.70 -12.67 7.03
C ALA A 165 13.23 -11.28 7.48
N GLU A 166 13.80 -10.72 8.55
CA GLU A 166 13.50 -9.36 9.01
C GLU A 166 13.84 -8.33 7.93
N THR A 167 15.01 -8.43 7.31
CA THR A 167 15.44 -7.55 6.21
C THR A 167 14.49 -7.64 5.02
N ILE A 168 14.06 -8.84 4.62
CA ILE A 168 13.10 -9.07 3.53
C ILE A 168 11.76 -8.37 3.84
N PHE A 169 11.25 -8.51 5.06
CA PHE A 169 9.98 -7.87 5.44
C PHE A 169 10.11 -6.35 5.51
N GLN A 170 11.20 -5.80 6.04
CA GLN A 170 11.44 -4.35 6.06
C GLN A 170 11.52 -3.78 4.65
N ALA A 171 12.20 -4.44 3.72
CA ALA A 171 12.29 -4.05 2.32
C ALA A 171 10.92 -4.06 1.61
N ALA A 172 9.99 -4.95 2.02
CA ALA A 172 8.64 -5.00 1.46
C ALA A 172 7.80 -3.76 1.78
N PHE A 173 8.08 -3.07 2.89
CA PHE A 173 7.39 -1.85 3.32
C PHE A 173 8.14 -0.56 2.99
N ALA A 174 9.31 -0.65 2.36
CA ALA A 174 10.04 0.54 1.93
C ALA A 174 9.27 1.28 0.83
N ASP A 175 9.33 2.61 0.87
CA ASP A 175 8.79 3.44 -0.20
C ASP A 175 9.47 3.08 -1.53
N ARG A 176 8.69 2.56 -2.47
CA ARG A 176 9.19 2.18 -3.80
C ARG A 176 8.86 3.26 -4.81
N LYS A 177 9.90 3.70 -5.52
CA LYS A 177 9.72 4.52 -6.71
C LYS A 177 9.12 3.66 -7.82
N THR A 178 8.38 4.27 -8.72
CA THR A 178 7.85 3.53 -9.87
C THR A 178 8.95 3.28 -10.88
N SER A 179 9.25 2.01 -11.11
CA SER A 179 10.19 1.60 -12.15
C SER A 179 9.51 1.59 -13.52
N ILE A 180 10.17 2.17 -14.51
CA ILE A 180 9.73 2.20 -15.90
C ILE A 180 10.84 1.68 -16.82
N ARG A 181 10.43 0.92 -17.82
CA ARG A 181 11.30 0.55 -18.96
C ARG A 181 11.10 1.54 -20.08
N LEU A 182 12.18 2.15 -20.55
CA LEU A 182 12.16 3.11 -21.64
C LEU A 182 12.06 2.43 -22.99
N ASN A 183 11.29 3.03 -23.88
CA ASN A 183 11.24 2.68 -25.30
C ASN A 183 12.04 3.71 -26.09
N LYS A 184 13.35 3.48 -26.17
CA LYS A 184 14.30 4.37 -26.85
C LYS A 184 13.88 4.65 -28.29
N HIS A 185 13.46 3.60 -29.02
CA HIS A 185 13.02 3.72 -30.41
C HIS A 185 11.85 4.69 -30.57
N ARG A 186 10.81 4.57 -29.71
CA ARG A 186 9.66 5.48 -29.74
C ARG A 186 10.02 6.93 -29.39
N ILE A 187 10.97 7.13 -28.50
CA ILE A 187 11.46 8.47 -28.13
C ILE A 187 12.15 9.11 -29.35
N GLU A 188 13.05 8.38 -30.00
CA GLU A 188 13.82 8.82 -31.19
C GLU A 188 12.91 9.05 -32.42
N GLU A 189 11.94 8.16 -32.68
CA GLU A 189 10.93 8.32 -33.76
C GLU A 189 10.13 9.64 -33.62
N ASN A 190 9.92 10.09 -32.41
CA ASN A 190 9.20 11.35 -32.15
C ASN A 190 10.15 12.57 -32.10
N GLY A 191 11.42 12.40 -32.51
CA GLY A 191 12.40 13.50 -32.61
C GLY A 191 12.96 13.95 -31.26
N GLU A 192 12.82 13.16 -30.21
CA GLU A 192 13.39 13.45 -28.89
C GLU A 192 14.65 12.61 -28.63
N THR A 193 15.54 13.16 -27.80
CA THR A 193 16.66 12.40 -27.22
C THR A 193 16.30 11.98 -25.79
N MET A 194 17.03 11.02 -25.25
CA MET A 194 16.85 10.58 -23.86
C MET A 194 17.03 11.74 -22.87
N ASP A 195 17.99 12.64 -23.12
CA ASP A 195 18.26 13.79 -22.26
C ASP A 195 17.14 14.83 -22.36
N SER A 196 16.63 15.11 -23.57
CA SER A 196 15.52 16.03 -23.75
C SER A 196 14.26 15.51 -23.06
N TYR A 197 13.98 14.21 -23.17
CA TYR A 197 12.86 13.58 -22.49
C TYR A 197 13.01 13.62 -20.96
N LYS A 198 14.21 13.34 -20.44
CA LYS A 198 14.50 13.46 -19.01
C LYS A 198 14.28 14.88 -18.47
N ASN A 199 14.70 15.89 -19.23
CA ASN A 199 14.48 17.30 -18.86
C ASN A 199 12.99 17.65 -18.86
N ARG A 200 12.24 17.21 -19.86
CA ARG A 200 10.77 17.39 -19.92
C ARG A 200 10.04 16.76 -18.73
N LEU A 201 10.48 15.59 -18.26
CA LEU A 201 9.94 14.99 -17.04
C LEU A 201 10.24 15.84 -15.80
N LYS A 202 11.47 16.35 -15.69
CA LYS A 202 11.86 17.26 -14.58
C LYS A 202 11.07 18.57 -14.58
N GLU A 203 10.84 19.17 -15.74
CA GLU A 203 10.01 20.37 -15.91
C GLU A 203 8.56 20.13 -15.49
N ALA A 204 8.07 18.90 -15.68
CA ALA A 204 6.77 18.46 -15.19
C ALA A 204 6.75 18.14 -13.67
N GLY A 205 7.86 18.40 -12.94
CA GLY A 205 7.98 18.17 -11.50
C GLY A 205 8.24 16.71 -11.12
N ILE A 206 8.61 15.85 -12.09
CA ILE A 206 8.85 14.43 -11.88
C ILE A 206 10.34 14.22 -11.60
N THR A 207 10.64 13.54 -10.48
CA THR A 207 12.01 13.11 -10.17
C THR A 207 12.33 11.86 -10.98
N VAL A 208 13.50 11.87 -11.63
CA VAL A 208 13.98 10.78 -12.48
C VAL A 208 15.35 10.34 -12.01
N GLU A 209 15.47 9.09 -11.62
CA GLU A 209 16.73 8.45 -11.22
C GLU A 209 17.02 7.26 -12.15
N PRO A 210 18.27 6.89 -12.37
CA PRO A 210 18.60 5.67 -13.13
C PRO A 210 18.17 4.44 -12.35
N GLY A 211 17.84 3.37 -13.06
CA GLY A 211 17.69 2.04 -12.47
C GLY A 211 19.01 1.53 -11.90
N ALA A 212 18.93 0.57 -11.00
CA ALA A 212 20.10 -0.01 -10.34
C ALA A 212 20.71 -1.20 -11.12
N TYR A 213 19.89 -1.92 -11.88
CA TYR A 213 20.25 -3.20 -12.49
C TYR A 213 20.13 -3.23 -14.01
N TYR A 214 19.33 -2.33 -14.59
CA TYR A 214 19.09 -2.30 -16.04
C TYR A 214 19.24 -0.88 -16.59
N GLU A 215 20.13 -0.68 -17.56
CA GLU A 215 20.45 0.64 -18.13
C GLU A 215 19.23 1.35 -18.75
N GLY A 216 18.29 0.59 -19.32
CA GLY A 216 17.04 1.10 -19.89
C GLY A 216 15.93 1.38 -18.87
N ALA A 217 16.21 1.26 -17.55
CA ALA A 217 15.26 1.53 -16.48
C ALA A 217 15.44 2.91 -15.89
N TRP A 218 14.32 3.59 -15.64
CA TRP A 218 14.27 4.76 -14.77
C TRP A 218 13.32 4.56 -13.61
N LEU A 219 13.65 5.17 -12.48
CA LEU A 219 12.83 5.22 -11.27
C LEU A 219 12.18 6.60 -11.17
N LEU A 220 10.86 6.63 -11.16
CA LEU A 220 10.07 7.86 -11.15
C LEU A 220 9.40 8.10 -9.81
N SER A 221 9.34 9.37 -9.38
CA SER A 221 8.53 9.83 -8.24
C SER A 221 8.06 11.28 -8.47
N GLY A 222 7.11 11.78 -7.64
CA GLY A 222 6.63 13.15 -7.72
C GLY A 222 5.44 13.38 -8.66
N TYR A 223 4.94 12.36 -9.33
CA TYR A 223 3.75 12.44 -10.20
C TYR A 223 2.44 12.08 -9.45
N ASP A 224 1.30 12.46 -10.04
CA ASP A 224 -0.04 12.14 -9.48
C ASP A 224 -0.63 10.87 -10.14
N PHE A 225 -0.64 10.81 -11.47
CA PHE A 225 -1.16 9.67 -12.22
C PHE A 225 -0.19 9.28 -13.33
N ILE A 226 0.06 7.97 -13.48
CA ILE A 226 0.95 7.42 -14.51
C ILE A 226 0.54 7.86 -15.91
N HIS A 227 -0.76 7.82 -16.22
CA HIS A 227 -1.27 8.19 -17.55
C HIS A 227 -1.14 9.70 -17.87
N LYS A 228 -0.81 10.53 -16.87
CA LYS A 228 -0.53 11.97 -17.05
C LYS A 228 0.97 12.28 -17.21
N ILE A 229 1.82 11.29 -17.02
CA ILE A 229 3.27 11.47 -17.24
C ILE A 229 3.51 11.76 -18.72
N PRO A 230 4.29 12.81 -19.07
CA PRO A 230 4.68 13.08 -20.44
C PRO A 230 5.27 11.83 -21.12
N GLY A 231 4.84 11.52 -22.33
CA GLY A 231 5.30 10.33 -23.07
C GLY A 231 4.49 9.06 -22.83
N TYR A 232 3.58 9.00 -21.83
CA TYR A 232 2.76 7.81 -21.58
C TYR A 232 1.92 7.40 -22.80
N LYS A 233 1.17 8.36 -23.37
CA LYS A 233 0.29 8.11 -24.53
C LYS A 233 1.06 7.77 -25.81
N GLN A 234 2.29 8.26 -25.91
CA GLN A 234 3.19 8.03 -27.03
C GLN A 234 3.92 6.67 -26.91
N GLY A 235 3.79 5.99 -25.77
CA GLY A 235 4.49 4.72 -25.53
C GLY A 235 6.00 4.88 -25.31
N TYR A 236 6.44 6.00 -24.75
CA TYR A 236 7.84 6.25 -24.46
C TYR A 236 8.37 5.36 -23.34
N PHE A 237 7.48 4.82 -22.52
CA PHE A 237 7.82 3.90 -21.45
C PHE A 237 6.70 2.93 -21.14
N THR A 238 7.06 1.85 -20.47
CA THR A 238 6.16 0.88 -19.85
C THR A 238 6.51 0.77 -18.37
N VAL A 239 5.50 0.72 -17.49
CA VAL A 239 5.74 0.41 -16.07
C VAL A 239 6.11 -1.06 -15.97
N GLN A 240 7.31 -1.33 -15.47
CA GLN A 240 7.87 -2.68 -15.36
C GLN A 240 8.94 -2.70 -14.27
N ASP A 241 8.99 -3.77 -13.48
CA ASP A 241 10.08 -3.96 -12.51
C ASP A 241 11.40 -4.30 -13.20
N GLU A 242 12.51 -3.82 -12.66
CA GLU A 242 13.83 -4.09 -13.20
C GLU A 242 14.16 -5.58 -13.23
N SER A 243 13.68 -6.37 -12.26
CA SER A 243 13.84 -7.82 -12.26
C SER A 243 13.27 -8.48 -13.52
N SER A 244 12.12 -8.02 -14.00
CA SER A 244 11.49 -8.47 -15.24
C SER A 244 12.29 -8.03 -16.47
N MET A 245 12.88 -6.82 -16.44
CA MET A 245 13.76 -6.34 -17.51
C MET A 245 15.04 -7.17 -17.58
N CYS A 246 15.65 -7.45 -16.44
CA CYS A 246 16.85 -8.28 -16.34
C CYS A 246 16.63 -9.71 -16.83
N ALA A 247 15.45 -10.29 -16.58
CA ALA A 247 15.11 -11.63 -17.08
C ALA A 247 15.17 -11.70 -18.62
N VAL A 248 14.60 -10.69 -19.29
CA VAL A 248 14.66 -10.61 -20.77
C VAL A 248 16.08 -10.33 -21.25
N ALA A 249 16.82 -9.44 -20.58
CA ALA A 249 18.20 -9.14 -20.91
C ALA A 249 19.11 -10.38 -20.77
N ALA A 250 18.90 -11.18 -19.72
CA ALA A 250 19.63 -12.42 -19.46
C ALA A 250 19.39 -13.51 -20.52
N ALA A 251 18.26 -13.44 -21.24
CA ALA A 251 17.98 -14.36 -22.35
C ALA A 251 18.92 -14.15 -23.56
N GLY A 252 19.61 -12.99 -23.65
CA GLY A 252 20.61 -12.72 -24.67
C GLY A 252 20.07 -12.75 -26.11
N ILE A 253 18.79 -12.36 -26.28
CA ILE A 253 18.08 -12.43 -27.57
C ILE A 253 18.82 -11.63 -28.65
N GLN A 254 19.06 -12.26 -29.79
CA GLN A 254 19.67 -11.67 -30.95
C GLN A 254 18.63 -11.32 -32.04
N PRO A 255 18.92 -10.39 -32.96
CA PRO A 255 17.98 -9.97 -34.02
C PRO A 255 17.38 -11.09 -34.85
N GLU A 256 18.13 -12.20 -35.04
CA GLU A 256 17.71 -13.35 -35.85
C GLU A 256 16.97 -14.44 -35.08
N ASP A 257 16.84 -14.27 -33.76
CA ASP A 257 16.20 -15.27 -32.89
C ASP A 257 14.68 -15.28 -33.05
N PHE A 258 14.11 -16.48 -33.10
CA PHE A 258 12.68 -16.67 -32.99
C PHE A 258 12.30 -16.72 -31.48
N VAL A 259 11.57 -15.72 -31.04
CA VAL A 259 11.16 -15.57 -29.62
C VAL A 259 9.67 -15.78 -29.49
N MET A 260 9.26 -16.62 -28.51
CA MET A 260 7.88 -16.83 -28.15
C MET A 260 7.66 -16.53 -26.66
N ASP A 261 6.82 -15.55 -26.37
CA ASP A 261 6.30 -15.31 -25.02
C ASP A 261 4.97 -16.04 -24.84
N ILE A 262 5.02 -17.18 -24.15
CA ILE A 262 3.83 -18.04 -23.92
C ILE A 262 2.98 -17.57 -22.74
N CYS A 263 3.43 -16.56 -21.99
CA CYS A 263 2.72 -15.99 -20.86
C CYS A 263 2.33 -14.52 -21.09
N ALA A 264 2.45 -14.02 -22.31
CA ALA A 264 2.00 -12.69 -22.69
C ALA A 264 0.49 -12.56 -22.49
N ALA A 265 0.06 -11.60 -21.66
CA ALA A 265 -1.34 -11.35 -21.30
C ALA A 265 -1.96 -10.25 -22.19
#